data_7fb592627fff9f0784a058c4854277bc
#
_entry.id   7fb592627fff9f0784a058c4854277bc
#
_cell.length_a   1.000
_cell.length_b   1.000
_cell.length_c   1.000
_cell.angle_alpha   90.00
_cell.angle_beta   90.00
_cell.angle_gamma   90.00
#
_symmetry.space_group_name_H-M   'P 1'
#
loop_
_entity.id
_entity.type
_entity.pdbx_description
1 polymer ?
#
loop_
_entity_poly.entity_id
_entity_poly.type
_entity_poly.pdbx_seq_one_letter_code
_entity_poly.pdbx_strand_id
1 'polypeptide(L)'
;MKLVEKLKAKYASFQTTEGVTIACLGDSVTQGCFECYIDGNGNGNTIFDQSKAYHAYLREMLATLYPAVPINIINAGLSGGRALQGAERLERDVLRHSPDLVIVCFGLNDCGGGLAGLDGYAESLRRIFDGILKTDAECILLTPNLMNTRVDRSLAEPKIKEIAEQIMKRQNDGILDAYVERAKEVAAAYGIPICDCYAKWKKLADAGVDTTLLLANRINHPTPEMNKLFAASLLEMILD
;
A
#
# COMPACT_ATOMS: atom_id res chain seq x y z
N MET A 1 5.79 -13.45 -13.82
CA MET A 1 5.46 -13.99 -12.48
C MET A 1 4.66 -15.30 -12.62
N LYS A 2 4.73 -16.21 -11.62
CA LYS A 2 3.90 -17.44 -11.57
C LYS A 2 2.39 -17.11 -11.61
N LEU A 3 2.00 -15.98 -11.03
CA LEU A 3 0.63 -15.47 -11.08
C LEU A 3 0.13 -15.33 -12.51
N VAL A 4 0.96 -14.83 -13.45
CA VAL A 4 0.59 -14.67 -14.85
C VAL A 4 0.35 -16.04 -15.52
N GLU A 5 1.19 -17.02 -15.22
CA GLU A 5 1.00 -18.38 -15.74
C GLU A 5 -0.30 -19.01 -15.21
N LYS A 6 -0.64 -18.75 -13.93
CA LYS A 6 -1.91 -19.20 -13.37
C LYS A 6 -3.11 -18.48 -14.01
N LEU A 7 -3.01 -17.17 -14.28
CA LEU A 7 -4.03 -16.41 -15.01
C LEU A 7 -4.25 -16.96 -16.42
N LYS A 8 -3.17 -17.24 -17.18
CA LYS A 8 -3.22 -17.84 -18.51
C LYS A 8 -3.85 -19.23 -18.49
N ALA A 9 -3.43 -20.08 -17.56
CA ALA A 9 -3.95 -21.45 -17.42
C ALA A 9 -5.45 -21.43 -17.11
N LYS A 10 -5.89 -20.57 -16.17
CA LYS A 10 -7.29 -20.40 -15.84
C LYS A 10 -8.10 -19.86 -17.02
N TYR A 11 -7.57 -18.88 -17.75
CA TYR A 11 -8.23 -18.31 -18.92
C TYR A 11 -8.41 -19.34 -20.04
N ALA A 12 -7.40 -20.21 -20.23
CA ALA A 12 -7.46 -21.28 -21.25
C ALA A 12 -8.38 -22.46 -20.85
N SER A 13 -8.54 -22.74 -19.55
CA SER A 13 -9.23 -23.92 -19.05
C SER A 13 -10.02 -23.63 -17.76
N PHE A 14 -10.97 -22.71 -17.85
CA PHE A 14 -11.69 -22.16 -16.70
C PHE A 14 -12.51 -23.19 -15.89
N GLN A 15 -12.86 -24.33 -16.46
CA GLN A 15 -13.62 -25.37 -15.75
C GLN A 15 -12.75 -26.27 -14.87
N THR A 16 -11.47 -26.44 -15.20
CA THR A 16 -10.57 -27.42 -14.59
C THR A 16 -9.44 -26.84 -13.76
N THR A 17 -9.24 -25.53 -13.82
CA THR A 17 -8.20 -24.82 -13.06
C THR A 17 -8.81 -23.90 -12.02
N GLU A 18 -8.06 -23.62 -10.95
CA GLU A 18 -8.47 -22.71 -9.87
C GLU A 18 -8.41 -21.25 -10.31
N GLY A 19 -9.18 -20.39 -9.64
CA GLY A 19 -9.05 -18.92 -9.75
C GLY A 19 -7.78 -18.39 -9.10
N VAL A 20 -7.61 -17.08 -9.12
CA VAL A 20 -6.45 -16.40 -8.57
C VAL A 20 -6.84 -15.62 -7.33
N THR A 21 -6.01 -15.66 -6.30
CA THR A 21 -6.18 -14.91 -5.06
C THR A 21 -4.98 -14.00 -4.80
N ILE A 22 -5.22 -12.70 -4.68
CA ILE A 22 -4.21 -11.68 -4.36
C ILE A 22 -4.55 -11.10 -3.00
N ALA A 23 -3.61 -11.12 -2.06
CA ALA A 23 -3.76 -10.49 -0.76
C ALA A 23 -2.97 -9.17 -0.70
N CYS A 24 -3.58 -8.13 -0.15
CA CYS A 24 -2.96 -6.83 0.04
C CYS A 24 -2.83 -6.54 1.53
N LEU A 25 -1.61 -6.67 2.07
CA LEU A 25 -1.28 -6.42 3.46
C LEU A 25 -0.72 -5.01 3.61
N GLY A 26 -1.38 -4.17 4.39
CA GLY A 26 -0.95 -2.77 4.53
C GLY A 26 -1.71 -2.00 5.60
N ASP A 27 -1.66 -0.70 5.47
CA ASP A 27 -2.26 0.28 6.38
C ASP A 27 -3.60 0.84 5.85
N SER A 28 -3.90 2.10 6.21
CA SER A 28 -5.13 2.81 5.81
C SER A 28 -5.26 2.98 4.29
N VAL A 29 -4.14 3.15 3.56
CA VAL A 29 -4.16 3.27 2.10
C VAL A 29 -4.62 1.96 1.48
N THR A 30 -4.12 0.84 1.96
CA THR A 30 -4.58 -0.49 1.55
C THR A 30 -6.03 -0.74 1.96
N GLN A 31 -6.43 -0.32 3.16
CA GLN A 31 -7.82 -0.50 3.62
C GLN A 31 -8.83 0.30 2.77
N GLY A 32 -8.38 1.35 2.07
CA GLY A 32 -9.24 2.24 1.28
C GLY A 32 -9.77 3.41 2.08
N CYS A 33 -8.95 3.96 2.98
CA CYS A 33 -9.24 5.20 3.71
C CYS A 33 -8.83 6.40 2.84
N PHE A 34 -9.73 7.39 2.75
CA PHE A 34 -9.50 8.60 1.95
C PHE A 34 -9.46 9.85 2.82
N GLU A 35 -10.45 10.06 3.66
CA GLU A 35 -10.59 11.29 4.43
C GLU A 35 -10.57 11.01 5.93
N CYS A 36 -10.19 12.03 6.69
CA CYS A 36 -10.24 12.02 8.14
C CYS A 36 -11.03 13.25 8.62
N TYR A 37 -11.84 13.09 9.63
CA TYR A 37 -12.59 14.18 10.24
C TYR A 37 -12.65 14.01 11.78
N ILE A 38 -12.98 15.09 12.46
CA ILE A 38 -13.27 15.07 13.89
C ILE A 38 -14.79 15.04 14.06
N ASP A 39 -15.29 14.07 14.79
CA ASP A 39 -16.72 13.94 15.08
C ASP A 39 -17.19 14.95 16.15
N GLY A 40 -18.50 15.01 16.37
CA GLY A 40 -19.11 15.92 17.36
C GLY A 40 -18.66 15.71 18.81
N ASN A 41 -17.99 14.58 19.10
CA ASN A 41 -17.42 14.25 20.41
C ASN A 41 -15.90 14.54 20.49
N GLY A 42 -15.32 15.08 19.43
CA GLY A 42 -13.89 15.39 19.32
C GLY A 42 -13.00 14.19 19.02
N ASN A 43 -13.57 13.05 18.55
CA ASN A 43 -12.81 11.87 18.14
C ASN A 43 -12.44 11.95 16.66
N GLY A 44 -11.23 11.49 16.34
CA GLY A 44 -10.81 11.31 14.95
C GLY A 44 -11.52 10.12 14.32
N ASN A 45 -12.13 10.34 13.17
CA ASN A 45 -12.79 9.31 12.35
C ASN A 45 -12.29 9.37 10.91
N THR A 46 -12.55 8.29 10.16
CA THR A 46 -12.09 8.14 8.78
C THR A 46 -13.24 7.72 7.87
N ILE A 47 -13.16 8.14 6.60
CA ILE A 47 -14.09 7.73 5.54
C ILE A 47 -13.39 6.70 4.67
N PHE A 48 -14.03 5.53 4.54
CA PHE A 48 -13.53 4.41 3.76
C PHE A 48 -14.36 4.21 2.49
N ASP A 49 -13.68 3.96 1.37
CA ASP A 49 -14.26 3.50 0.12
C ASP A 49 -13.33 2.45 -0.51
N GLN A 50 -13.50 1.20 -0.11
CA GLN A 50 -12.66 0.09 -0.59
C GLN A 50 -12.74 -0.10 -2.10
N SER A 51 -13.83 0.33 -2.76
CA SER A 51 -13.99 0.23 -4.21
C SER A 51 -13.05 1.15 -4.99
N LYS A 52 -12.46 2.16 -4.32
CA LYS A 52 -11.51 3.12 -4.88
C LYS A 52 -10.08 2.95 -4.38
N ALA A 53 -9.81 1.89 -3.62
CA ALA A 53 -8.46 1.52 -3.25
C ALA A 53 -7.71 0.88 -4.44
N TYR A 54 -6.38 0.96 -4.43
CA TYR A 54 -5.55 0.49 -5.54
C TYR A 54 -5.79 -0.98 -5.93
N HIS A 55 -6.05 -1.84 -4.97
CA HIS A 55 -6.30 -3.25 -5.22
C HIS A 55 -7.64 -3.50 -5.94
N ALA A 56 -8.65 -2.65 -5.72
CA ALA A 56 -9.91 -2.75 -6.45
C ALA A 56 -9.71 -2.39 -7.93
N TYR A 57 -8.96 -1.32 -8.22
CA TYR A 57 -8.58 -0.96 -9.59
C TYR A 57 -7.69 -2.04 -10.24
N LEU A 58 -6.73 -2.60 -9.50
CA LEU A 58 -5.91 -3.71 -10.01
C LEU A 58 -6.77 -4.91 -10.41
N ARG A 59 -7.74 -5.30 -9.57
CA ARG A 59 -8.69 -6.36 -9.88
C ARG A 59 -9.49 -6.05 -11.15
N GLU A 60 -9.98 -4.82 -11.29
CA GLU A 60 -10.75 -4.38 -12.45
C GLU A 60 -9.91 -4.46 -13.75
N MET A 61 -8.66 -3.99 -13.68
CA MET A 61 -7.72 -4.07 -14.80
C MET A 61 -7.42 -5.52 -15.19
N LEU A 62 -7.12 -6.38 -14.22
CA LEU A 62 -6.89 -7.81 -14.47
C LEU A 62 -8.13 -8.52 -15.01
N ALA A 63 -9.32 -8.21 -14.48
CA ALA A 63 -10.59 -8.76 -14.98
C ALA A 63 -10.91 -8.31 -16.41
N THR A 64 -10.46 -7.12 -16.81
CA THR A 64 -10.57 -6.66 -18.20
C THR A 64 -9.66 -7.46 -19.13
N LEU A 65 -8.44 -7.79 -18.71
CA LEU A 65 -7.48 -8.58 -19.50
C LEU A 65 -7.82 -10.07 -19.52
N TYR A 66 -8.40 -10.58 -18.43
CA TYR A 66 -8.73 -12.00 -18.24
C TYR A 66 -10.22 -12.16 -17.82
N PRO A 67 -11.19 -11.83 -18.70
CA PRO A 67 -12.60 -11.67 -18.31
C PRO A 67 -13.26 -12.95 -17.79
N ALA A 68 -12.75 -14.13 -18.13
CA ALA A 68 -13.27 -15.41 -17.64
C ALA A 68 -12.59 -15.92 -16.36
N VAL A 69 -11.59 -15.19 -15.82
CA VAL A 69 -10.84 -15.63 -14.65
C VAL A 69 -11.42 -15.01 -13.38
N PRO A 70 -11.92 -15.82 -12.43
CA PRO A 70 -12.26 -15.32 -11.10
C PRO A 70 -10.99 -14.82 -10.38
N ILE A 71 -10.96 -13.53 -10.04
CA ILE A 71 -9.86 -12.89 -9.33
C ILE A 71 -10.38 -12.44 -7.97
N ASN A 72 -9.87 -13.06 -6.91
CA ASN A 72 -10.19 -12.71 -5.55
C ASN A 72 -9.17 -11.71 -5.01
N ILE A 73 -9.65 -10.66 -4.34
CA ILE A 73 -8.81 -9.72 -3.59
C ILE A 73 -9.11 -9.87 -2.10
N ILE A 74 -8.07 -10.10 -1.32
CA ILE A 74 -8.11 -10.04 0.14
C ILE A 74 -7.55 -8.69 0.55
N ASN A 75 -8.41 -7.82 1.03
CA ASN A 75 -8.01 -6.55 1.62
C ASN A 75 -7.63 -6.78 3.09
N ALA A 76 -6.35 -6.92 3.37
CA ALA A 76 -5.78 -7.00 4.70
C ALA A 76 -5.15 -5.66 5.15
N GLY A 77 -5.74 -4.53 4.74
CA GLY A 77 -5.41 -3.19 5.21
C GLY A 77 -5.99 -2.92 6.60
N LEU A 78 -5.25 -2.16 7.42
CA LEU A 78 -5.71 -1.72 8.75
C LEU A 78 -5.28 -0.27 8.97
N SER A 79 -6.25 0.63 9.15
CA SER A 79 -5.98 2.06 9.38
C SER A 79 -5.12 2.27 10.63
N GLY A 80 -4.08 3.10 10.50
CA GLY A 80 -3.08 3.32 11.53
C GLY A 80 -2.09 2.16 11.72
N GLY A 81 -2.25 1.06 10.96
CA GLY A 81 -1.41 -0.13 11.08
C GLY A 81 0.04 0.13 10.68
N ARG A 82 0.95 -0.55 11.37
CA ARG A 82 2.40 -0.56 11.12
C ARG A 82 2.84 -1.95 10.69
N ALA A 83 4.04 -2.07 10.15
CA ALA A 83 4.61 -3.34 9.72
C ALA A 83 4.65 -4.39 10.85
N LEU A 84 4.91 -3.98 12.10
CA LEU A 84 4.88 -4.88 13.27
C LEU A 84 3.52 -5.58 13.41
N GLN A 85 2.42 -4.81 13.41
CA GLN A 85 1.07 -5.37 13.47
C GLN A 85 0.73 -6.18 12.21
N GLY A 86 1.28 -5.77 11.05
CA GLY A 86 1.22 -6.55 9.82
C GLY A 86 1.81 -7.95 9.99
N ALA A 87 3.00 -8.05 10.60
CA ALA A 87 3.66 -9.31 10.89
C ALA A 87 2.87 -10.18 11.89
N GLU A 88 2.28 -9.57 12.94
CA GLU A 88 1.50 -10.27 13.96
C GLU A 88 0.19 -10.89 13.42
N ARG A 89 -0.42 -10.25 12.41
CA ARG A 89 -1.69 -10.69 11.81
C ARG A 89 -1.53 -11.38 10.46
N LEU A 90 -0.31 -11.57 9.96
CA LEU A 90 -0.01 -12.12 8.65
C LEU A 90 -0.70 -13.46 8.41
N GLU A 91 -0.57 -14.40 9.35
CA GLU A 91 -1.20 -15.72 9.24
C GLU A 91 -2.73 -15.61 9.21
N ARG A 92 -3.31 -14.85 10.14
CA ARG A 92 -4.76 -14.71 10.29
C ARG A 92 -5.42 -14.05 9.08
N ASP A 93 -4.82 -12.96 8.56
CA ASP A 93 -5.48 -12.08 7.59
C ASP A 93 -5.05 -12.36 6.14
N VAL A 94 -3.93 -13.09 5.95
CA VAL A 94 -3.32 -13.29 4.63
C VAL A 94 -3.08 -14.78 4.34
N LEU A 95 -2.16 -15.43 5.06
CA LEU A 95 -1.63 -16.74 4.64
C LEU A 95 -2.64 -17.87 4.75
N ARG A 96 -3.54 -17.85 5.74
CA ARG A 96 -4.63 -18.83 5.88
C ARG A 96 -5.54 -18.93 4.66
N HIS A 97 -5.53 -17.93 3.79
CA HIS A 97 -6.33 -17.86 2.56
C HIS A 97 -5.58 -18.40 1.34
N SER A 98 -4.35 -18.89 1.52
CA SER A 98 -3.51 -19.45 0.47
C SER A 98 -3.44 -18.55 -0.79
N PRO A 99 -3.00 -17.27 -0.64
CA PRO A 99 -2.93 -16.36 -1.78
C PRO A 99 -1.86 -16.80 -2.77
N ASP A 100 -2.04 -16.45 -4.06
CA ASP A 100 -1.04 -16.64 -5.10
C ASP A 100 0.00 -15.52 -5.09
N LEU A 101 -0.42 -14.30 -4.69
CA LEU A 101 0.41 -13.12 -4.59
C LEU A 101 0.06 -12.35 -3.30
N VAL A 102 1.08 -11.90 -2.58
CA VAL A 102 0.94 -10.95 -1.47
C VAL A 102 1.61 -9.63 -1.84
N ILE A 103 0.84 -8.54 -1.81
CA ILE A 103 1.33 -7.17 -1.96
C ILE A 103 1.47 -6.56 -0.57
N VAL A 104 2.69 -6.14 -0.20
CA VAL A 104 3.01 -5.58 1.12
C VAL A 104 3.27 -4.08 0.99
N CYS A 105 2.52 -3.25 1.74
CA CYS A 105 2.64 -1.79 1.69
C CYS A 105 2.56 -1.19 3.10
N PHE A 106 3.71 -0.75 3.64
CA PHE A 106 3.85 -0.09 4.94
C PHE A 106 4.87 1.05 4.86
N GLY A 107 4.95 1.86 5.92
CA GLY A 107 5.93 2.94 6.06
C GLY A 107 5.33 4.25 6.53
N LEU A 108 4.11 4.62 6.07
CA LEU A 108 3.46 5.90 6.41
C LEU A 108 3.24 6.08 7.91
N ASN A 109 2.85 5.02 8.62
CA ASN A 109 2.65 5.07 10.08
C ASN A 109 3.93 4.70 10.84
N ASP A 110 4.77 3.84 10.25
CA ASP A 110 6.02 3.38 10.85
C ASP A 110 6.98 4.56 11.06
N CYS A 111 7.07 5.49 10.08
CA CYS A 111 7.92 6.66 10.14
C CYS A 111 7.60 7.61 11.32
N GLY A 112 6.45 7.43 11.96
CA GLY A 112 6.13 8.07 13.24
C GLY A 112 7.10 7.75 14.37
N GLY A 113 7.88 6.66 14.26
CA GLY A 113 8.95 6.29 15.17
C GLY A 113 10.26 7.08 14.99
N GLY A 114 10.31 8.01 14.02
CA GLY A 114 11.55 8.72 13.67
C GLY A 114 12.65 7.77 13.21
N LEU A 115 13.88 8.25 13.09
CA LEU A 115 15.02 7.42 12.65
C LEU A 115 15.33 6.27 13.61
N ALA A 116 15.01 6.41 14.90
CA ALA A 116 15.20 5.35 15.90
C ALA A 116 14.30 4.13 15.66
N GLY A 117 13.19 4.27 14.93
CA GLY A 117 12.28 3.17 14.61
C GLY A 117 12.68 2.31 13.41
N LEU A 118 13.70 2.69 12.65
CA LEU A 118 14.08 2.04 11.38
C LEU A 118 14.41 0.56 11.53
N ASP A 119 15.15 0.18 12.58
CA ASP A 119 15.57 -1.23 12.76
C ASP A 119 14.38 -2.12 13.13
N GLY A 120 13.48 -1.63 13.97
CA GLY A 120 12.24 -2.33 14.30
C GLY A 120 11.29 -2.49 13.09
N TYR A 121 11.25 -1.48 12.23
CA TYR A 121 10.52 -1.55 10.97
C TYR A 121 11.12 -2.59 10.03
N ALA A 122 12.44 -2.55 9.82
CA ALA A 122 13.15 -3.53 9.00
C ALA A 122 12.93 -4.97 9.49
N GLU A 123 13.01 -5.19 10.81
CA GLU A 123 12.76 -6.51 11.41
C GLU A 123 11.32 -6.98 11.19
N SER A 124 10.37 -6.07 11.27
CA SER A 124 8.96 -6.38 11.01
C SER A 124 8.73 -6.80 9.56
N LEU A 125 9.38 -6.11 8.60
CA LEU A 125 9.34 -6.50 7.19
C LEU A 125 9.99 -7.87 6.94
N ARG A 126 11.14 -8.17 7.58
CA ARG A 126 11.77 -9.49 7.49
C ARG A 126 10.82 -10.59 7.96
N ARG A 127 10.16 -10.40 9.10
CA ARG A 127 9.16 -11.35 9.61
C ARG A 127 8.00 -11.57 8.65
N ILE A 128 7.52 -10.51 7.98
CA ILE A 128 6.48 -10.61 6.96
C ILE A 128 6.98 -11.43 5.76
N PHE A 129 8.16 -11.10 5.24
CA PHE A 129 8.74 -11.76 4.07
C PHE A 129 9.10 -13.22 4.37
N ASP A 130 9.68 -13.51 5.53
CA ASP A 130 9.94 -14.89 5.98
C ASP A 130 8.66 -15.72 6.05
N GLY A 131 7.56 -15.12 6.53
CA GLY A 131 6.28 -15.80 6.59
C GLY A 131 5.73 -16.11 5.20
N ILE A 132 5.75 -15.14 4.28
CA ILE A 132 5.26 -15.30 2.91
C ILE A 132 6.10 -16.33 2.14
N LEU A 133 7.43 -16.23 2.20
CA LEU A 133 8.35 -17.09 1.46
C LEU A 133 8.37 -18.57 1.95
N LYS A 134 7.76 -18.87 3.09
CA LYS A 134 7.50 -20.26 3.53
C LYS A 134 6.30 -20.88 2.83
N THR A 135 5.57 -20.13 2.03
CA THR A 135 4.42 -20.57 1.23
C THR A 135 4.77 -20.55 -0.25
N ASP A 136 3.83 -20.97 -1.10
CA ASP A 136 3.98 -20.89 -2.56
C ASP A 136 3.64 -19.50 -3.13
N ALA A 137 3.20 -18.57 -2.29
CA ALA A 137 2.83 -17.21 -2.69
C ALA A 137 4.03 -16.41 -3.20
N GLU A 138 3.82 -15.67 -4.29
CA GLU A 138 4.74 -14.62 -4.69
C GLU A 138 4.56 -13.38 -3.79
N CYS A 139 5.57 -12.52 -3.72
CA CYS A 139 5.53 -11.30 -2.92
C CYS A 139 5.96 -10.09 -3.76
N ILE A 140 5.30 -8.95 -3.58
CA ILE A 140 5.72 -7.64 -4.09
C ILE A 140 5.77 -6.67 -2.92
N LEU A 141 6.88 -5.93 -2.77
CA LEU A 141 6.90 -4.72 -1.97
C LEU A 141 6.33 -3.57 -2.78
N LEU A 142 5.24 -2.97 -2.33
CA LEU A 142 4.70 -1.72 -2.85
C LEU A 142 5.16 -0.57 -1.95
N THR A 143 5.94 0.38 -2.48
CA THR A 143 6.31 1.57 -1.70
C THR A 143 5.12 2.55 -1.62
N PRO A 144 4.95 3.28 -0.49
CA PRO A 144 3.81 4.17 -0.30
C PRO A 144 3.88 5.42 -1.19
N ASN A 145 2.90 6.30 -1.04
CA ASN A 145 2.90 7.66 -1.60
C ASN A 145 3.75 8.63 -0.76
N LEU A 146 4.00 9.84 -1.30
CA LEU A 146 4.44 10.97 -0.49
C LEU A 146 3.34 11.39 0.49
N MET A 147 3.73 11.86 1.66
CA MET A 147 2.87 12.62 2.56
C MET A 147 2.83 14.10 2.14
N ASN A 148 2.04 14.93 2.83
CA ASN A 148 1.96 16.36 2.54
C ASN A 148 3.33 17.05 2.74
N THR A 149 3.65 17.94 1.80
CA THR A 149 4.88 18.77 1.85
C THR A 149 4.61 20.17 2.38
N ARG A 150 3.35 20.53 2.53
CA ARG A 150 2.84 21.76 3.13
C ARG A 150 1.51 21.50 3.84
N VAL A 151 1.13 22.39 4.75
CA VAL A 151 -0.23 22.37 5.32
C VAL A 151 -1.18 23.04 4.35
N ASP A 152 -2.24 22.33 3.95
CA ASP A 152 -3.21 22.88 3.01
C ASP A 152 -4.17 23.86 3.71
N ARG A 153 -4.51 24.95 3.00
CA ARG A 153 -5.39 26.01 3.51
C ARG A 153 -6.83 25.54 3.71
N SER A 154 -7.25 24.48 3.04
CA SER A 154 -8.60 23.89 3.18
C SER A 154 -8.79 23.17 4.51
N LEU A 155 -7.72 22.80 5.21
CA LEU A 155 -7.80 22.18 6.53
C LEU A 155 -8.25 23.23 7.54
N ALA A 156 -9.51 23.17 7.99
CA ALA A 156 -10.09 24.14 8.92
C ALA A 156 -9.93 23.72 10.39
N GLU A 157 -10.04 22.42 10.67
CA GLU A 157 -10.03 21.87 12.03
C GLU A 157 -8.63 21.95 12.67
N PRO A 158 -8.45 22.60 13.87
CA PRO A 158 -7.13 22.79 14.48
C PRO A 158 -6.36 21.49 14.72
N LYS A 159 -7.04 20.45 15.22
CA LYS A 159 -6.40 19.13 15.45
C LYS A 159 -5.89 18.49 14.17
N ILE A 160 -6.64 18.63 13.08
CA ILE A 160 -6.24 18.11 11.77
C ILE A 160 -5.04 18.89 11.22
N LYS A 161 -4.99 20.22 11.44
CA LYS A 161 -3.83 21.03 11.07
C LYS A 161 -2.57 20.60 11.83
N GLU A 162 -2.68 20.41 13.13
CA GLU A 162 -1.55 19.94 13.95
C GLU A 162 -1.00 18.59 13.45
N ILE A 163 -1.89 17.65 13.12
CA ILE A 163 -1.51 16.36 12.51
C ILE A 163 -0.81 16.59 11.17
N ALA A 164 -1.36 17.46 10.32
CA ALA A 164 -0.79 17.79 9.03
C ALA A 164 0.60 18.42 9.13
N GLU A 165 0.84 19.29 10.13
CA GLU A 165 2.15 19.89 10.41
C GLU A 165 3.19 18.85 10.84
N GLN A 166 2.80 17.94 11.74
CA GLN A 166 3.68 16.86 12.19
C GLN A 166 4.06 15.90 11.05
N ILE A 167 3.09 15.54 10.19
CA ILE A 167 3.30 14.66 9.06
C ILE A 167 4.13 15.35 7.98
N MET A 168 3.84 16.61 7.66
CA MET A 168 4.63 17.46 6.76
C MET A 168 6.11 17.50 7.21
N LYS A 169 6.35 17.70 8.51
CA LYS A 169 7.71 17.73 9.04
C LYS A 169 8.43 16.42 8.80
N ARG A 170 7.79 15.27 9.05
CA ARG A 170 8.38 13.93 8.77
C ARG A 170 8.73 13.75 7.29
N GLN A 171 7.87 14.23 6.37
CA GLN A 171 8.14 14.18 4.94
C GLN A 171 9.33 15.06 4.56
N ASN A 172 9.31 16.33 4.99
CA ASN A 172 10.31 17.33 4.59
C ASN A 172 11.67 17.10 5.27
N ASP A 173 11.70 16.49 6.45
CA ASP A 173 12.94 16.10 7.16
C ASP A 173 13.52 14.77 6.58
N GLY A 174 12.91 14.15 5.56
CA GLY A 174 13.39 12.93 4.93
C GLY A 174 13.18 11.65 5.77
N ILE A 175 12.35 11.70 6.81
CA ILE A 175 12.12 10.53 7.66
C ILE A 175 11.42 9.43 6.86
N LEU A 176 10.37 9.75 6.08
CA LEU A 176 9.71 8.75 5.25
C LEU A 176 10.65 8.21 4.16
N ASP A 177 11.50 9.06 3.56
CA ASP A 177 12.52 8.61 2.60
C ASP A 177 13.40 7.51 3.20
N ALA A 178 13.87 7.68 4.44
CA ALA A 178 14.70 6.70 5.14
C ALA A 178 13.95 5.36 5.34
N TYR A 179 12.65 5.40 5.65
CA TYR A 179 11.82 4.20 5.79
C TYR A 179 11.59 3.48 4.45
N VAL A 180 11.35 4.24 3.40
CA VAL A 180 11.19 3.68 2.03
C VAL A 180 12.49 3.02 1.57
N GLU A 181 13.64 3.68 1.71
CA GLU A 181 14.92 3.09 1.34
C GLU A 181 15.23 1.84 2.18
N ARG A 182 14.97 1.88 3.49
CA ARG A 182 15.13 0.70 4.35
C ARG A 182 14.23 -0.47 3.91
N ALA A 183 12.97 -0.21 3.51
CA ALA A 183 12.08 -1.25 2.98
C ALA A 183 12.62 -1.86 1.68
N LYS A 184 13.15 -1.02 0.79
CA LYS A 184 13.75 -1.46 -0.47
C LYS A 184 15.02 -2.30 -0.24
N GLU A 185 15.87 -1.89 0.70
CA GLU A 185 17.05 -2.68 1.12
C GLU A 185 16.65 -4.07 1.63
N VAL A 186 15.64 -4.13 2.50
CA VAL A 186 15.15 -5.42 3.02
C VAL A 186 14.56 -6.26 1.90
N ALA A 187 13.70 -5.72 1.04
CA ALA A 187 13.10 -6.46 -0.06
C ALA A 187 14.16 -6.98 -1.05
N ALA A 188 15.16 -6.16 -1.38
CA ALA A 188 16.26 -6.55 -2.26
C ALA A 188 17.08 -7.72 -1.66
N ALA A 189 17.33 -7.71 -0.35
CA ALA A 189 18.03 -8.79 0.33
C ALA A 189 17.26 -10.13 0.29
N TYR A 190 15.94 -10.08 0.14
CA TYR A 190 15.06 -11.25 -0.01
C TYR A 190 14.75 -11.59 -1.49
N GLY A 191 15.28 -10.82 -2.45
CA GLY A 191 14.95 -10.98 -3.87
C GLY A 191 13.50 -10.67 -4.21
N ILE A 192 12.82 -9.87 -3.39
CA ILE A 192 11.42 -9.50 -3.58
C ILE A 192 11.33 -8.32 -4.56
N PRO A 193 10.53 -8.43 -5.63
CA PRO A 193 10.28 -7.33 -6.56
C PRO A 193 9.71 -6.09 -5.85
N ILE A 194 10.14 -4.90 -6.30
CA ILE A 194 9.78 -3.62 -5.71
C ILE A 194 8.95 -2.79 -6.70
N CYS A 195 7.67 -2.60 -6.41
CA CYS A 195 6.83 -1.64 -7.12
C CYS A 195 7.04 -0.24 -6.50
N ASP A 196 8.02 0.51 -7.04
CA ASP A 196 8.44 1.79 -6.46
C ASP A 196 7.52 2.95 -6.86
N CYS A 197 6.35 3.02 -6.24
CA CYS A 197 5.42 4.14 -6.40
C CYS A 197 5.91 5.41 -5.71
N TYR A 198 6.70 5.32 -4.63
CA TYR A 198 7.30 6.48 -3.98
C TYR A 198 8.18 7.29 -4.96
N ALA A 199 9.02 6.59 -5.73
CA ALA A 199 9.83 7.24 -6.76
C ALA A 199 8.96 7.91 -7.85
N LYS A 200 7.80 7.32 -8.20
CA LYS A 200 6.86 7.94 -9.14
C LYS A 200 6.26 9.24 -8.58
N TRP A 201 5.91 9.26 -7.30
CA TRP A 201 5.44 10.46 -6.62
C TRP A 201 6.52 11.55 -6.53
N LYS A 202 7.79 11.18 -6.26
CA LYS A 202 8.92 12.14 -6.28
C LYS A 202 9.10 12.76 -7.66
N LYS A 203 8.99 11.97 -8.74
CA LYS A 203 9.03 12.51 -10.10
C LYS A 203 7.94 13.54 -10.39
N LEU A 204 6.72 13.36 -9.83
CA LEU A 204 5.67 14.37 -9.94
C LEU A 204 6.06 15.66 -9.21
N ALA A 205 6.60 15.56 -8.00
CA ALA A 205 7.10 16.72 -7.25
C ALA A 205 8.24 17.44 -8.00
N ASP A 206 9.20 16.69 -8.54
CA ASP A 206 10.33 17.23 -9.32
C ASP A 206 9.84 17.92 -10.61
N ALA A 207 8.72 17.48 -11.18
CA ALA A 207 8.06 18.13 -12.31
C ALA A 207 7.22 19.37 -11.92
N GLY A 208 7.24 19.79 -10.64
CA GLY A 208 6.55 20.97 -10.15
C GLY A 208 5.10 20.74 -9.75
N VAL A 209 4.65 19.49 -9.65
CA VAL A 209 3.30 19.16 -9.18
C VAL A 209 3.21 19.33 -7.66
N ASP A 210 2.21 20.06 -7.17
CA ASP A 210 1.88 20.12 -5.75
C ASP A 210 1.27 18.79 -5.32
N THR A 211 2.11 17.88 -4.83
CA THR A 211 1.70 16.53 -4.44
C THR A 211 0.76 16.50 -3.24
N THR A 212 0.71 17.57 -2.41
CA THR A 212 -0.27 17.70 -1.33
C THR A 212 -1.71 17.72 -1.88
N LEU A 213 -1.93 18.28 -3.08
CA LEU A 213 -3.25 18.32 -3.73
C LEU A 213 -3.69 16.94 -4.25
N LEU A 214 -2.76 16.00 -4.42
CA LEU A 214 -3.03 14.63 -4.84
C LEU A 214 -3.42 13.71 -3.67
N LEU A 215 -3.47 14.27 -2.46
CA LEU A 215 -3.92 13.57 -1.25
C LEU A 215 -5.38 13.95 -0.95
N ALA A 216 -6.25 12.97 -0.79
CA ALA A 216 -7.68 13.18 -0.53
C ALA A 216 -7.90 13.97 0.78
N ASN A 217 -7.22 13.55 1.86
CA ASN A 217 -7.25 14.24 3.15
C ASN A 217 -6.25 15.41 3.27
N ARG A 218 -5.50 15.75 2.20
CA ARG A 218 -4.41 16.75 2.21
C ARG A 218 -3.28 16.44 3.21
N ILE A 219 -3.15 15.21 3.64
CA ILE A 219 -2.17 14.77 4.65
C ILE A 219 -1.34 13.58 4.15
N ASN A 220 -1.97 12.42 3.92
CA ASN A 220 -1.23 11.18 3.62
C ASN A 220 -2.02 10.12 2.83
N HIS A 221 -3.30 10.31 2.56
CA HIS A 221 -4.10 9.34 1.80
C HIS A 221 -4.23 9.79 0.34
N PRO A 222 -3.79 8.99 -0.65
CA PRO A 222 -3.91 9.31 -2.06
C PRO A 222 -5.37 9.47 -2.48
N THR A 223 -5.64 10.36 -3.46
CA THR A 223 -6.97 10.42 -4.09
C THR A 223 -7.29 9.11 -4.82
N PRO A 224 -8.58 8.85 -5.15
CA PRO A 224 -8.95 7.72 -6.01
C PRO A 224 -8.17 7.66 -7.32
N GLU A 225 -7.91 8.81 -7.95
CA GLU A 225 -7.14 8.91 -9.20
C GLU A 225 -5.70 8.47 -8.98
N MET A 226 -5.09 8.84 -7.86
CA MET A 226 -3.72 8.44 -7.53
C MET A 226 -3.64 6.96 -7.11
N ASN A 227 -4.69 6.37 -6.60
CA ASN A 227 -4.78 4.92 -6.40
C ASN A 227 -4.71 4.14 -7.72
N LYS A 228 -5.17 4.73 -8.85
CA LYS A 228 -4.98 4.14 -10.18
C LYS A 228 -3.52 4.09 -10.61
N LEU A 229 -2.69 5.05 -10.17
CA LEU A 229 -1.23 5.00 -10.41
C LEU A 229 -0.59 3.78 -9.76
N PHE A 230 -0.99 3.46 -8.51
CA PHE A 230 -0.54 2.24 -7.83
C PHE A 230 -0.99 0.99 -8.57
N ALA A 231 -2.27 0.92 -8.94
CA ALA A 231 -2.84 -0.22 -9.65
C ALA A 231 -2.15 -0.46 -11.00
N ALA A 232 -1.94 0.59 -11.80
CA ALA A 232 -1.25 0.49 -13.09
C ALA A 232 0.20 0.05 -12.93
N SER A 233 0.90 0.56 -11.90
CA SER A 233 2.29 0.18 -11.61
C SER A 233 2.41 -1.29 -11.19
N LEU A 234 1.48 -1.77 -10.38
CA LEU A 234 1.40 -3.17 -9.99
C LEU A 234 1.07 -4.06 -11.18
N LEU A 235 0.12 -3.64 -12.04
CA LEU A 235 -0.23 -4.38 -13.25
C LEU A 235 0.97 -4.54 -14.18
N GLU A 236 1.70 -3.46 -14.47
CA GLU A 236 2.92 -3.46 -15.26
C GLU A 236 3.91 -4.51 -14.70
N MET A 237 4.22 -4.43 -13.41
CA MET A 237 5.13 -5.36 -12.74
C MET A 237 4.66 -6.82 -12.76
N ILE A 238 3.35 -7.06 -12.64
CA ILE A 238 2.78 -8.42 -12.69
C ILE A 238 2.94 -9.01 -14.07
N LEU A 239 2.83 -8.21 -15.14
CA LEU A 239 2.89 -8.67 -16.53
C LEU A 239 4.31 -8.86 -17.06
N ASP A 240 5.33 -8.20 -16.47
CA ASP A 240 6.75 -8.38 -16.77
C ASP A 240 7.28 -9.74 -16.25
#